data_a7a5340d5f9670a244d60c4f83438a08
#
_entry.id   a7a5340d5f9670a244d60c4f83438a08
#
_cell.length_a   1.000
_cell.length_b   1.000
_cell.length_c   1.000
_cell.angle_alpha   90.00
_cell.angle_beta   90.00
_cell.angle_gamma   90.00
#
_symmetry.space_group_name_H-M   'P 1'
#
loop_
_entity.id
_entity.type
_entity.pdbx_description
1 polymer ?
#
loop_
_entity_poly.entity_id
_entity_poly.type
_entity_poly.pdbx_seq_one_letter_code
_entity_poly.pdbx_strand_id
1 'polypeptide(L)'
;MINRRRFLLAVTSTLFLQRFAVAANEEFQDTDRSAGLLWGSLIGDAMGGPLEFAKPEKRMGRVVGCRAWPKTKRLDDDTIAEIQEREALASYTEVRPDTAPYGPWVRKAPAGTITDDSRLKIVLIRAIRDASRQDAPKLTQAHIAKEILRFSPLVNKPTDQATRRLLLEGMREYRYAANWVLGKRDPKDALPLDRLWAGVANCSGQMMFLPLAIRFAGRPEDAYRESFELNFVDSSQAKDICSAIIAGLASALGEDADSLTPSERWEKLEQTMRSIDPFRLNSVPFVGRPLDKWLDLVDSIVERADGRPAVAYKLLETEGKPVYFWDAHFTLLVALTLLKLCNCNTLCALHLAIDFGHDTDSYAQLIGALGGAVGGANVFPLAMRQIVANRLRADYGEEVSEWTKVLSANSGTKG
;
A
#
# COMPACT_ATOMS: atom_id res chain seq x y z
N MET A 1 -7.07 -58.03 -10.54
CA MET A 1 -7.72 -57.53 -9.32
C MET A 1 -7.04 -56.22 -8.92
N ILE A 2 -7.65 -55.09 -9.22
CA ILE A 2 -7.13 -53.78 -8.86
C ILE A 2 -7.41 -53.55 -7.38
N ASN A 3 -6.37 -53.25 -6.63
CA ASN A 3 -6.38 -53.18 -5.17
C ASN A 3 -7.28 -51.99 -4.72
N ARG A 4 -8.45 -52.27 -4.16
CA ARG A 4 -9.48 -51.29 -3.68
C ARG A 4 -8.89 -50.19 -2.80
N ARG A 5 -7.81 -50.46 -2.06
CA ARG A 5 -7.14 -49.45 -1.21
C ARG A 5 -6.41 -48.37 -2.05
N ARG A 6 -5.82 -48.74 -3.20
CA ARG A 6 -5.15 -47.74 -4.07
C ARG A 6 -6.15 -46.87 -4.82
N PHE A 7 -7.33 -47.41 -5.15
CA PHE A 7 -8.40 -46.62 -5.80
C PHE A 7 -9.03 -45.63 -4.84
N LEU A 8 -9.28 -45.99 -3.56
CA LEU A 8 -9.80 -45.07 -2.54
C LEU A 8 -8.82 -43.94 -2.19
N LEU A 9 -7.50 -44.20 -2.13
CA LEU A 9 -6.49 -43.19 -1.90
C LEU A 9 -6.35 -42.22 -3.08
N ALA A 10 -6.50 -42.67 -4.31
CA ALA A 10 -6.46 -41.80 -5.49
C ALA A 10 -7.72 -40.90 -5.58
N VAL A 11 -8.90 -41.43 -5.27
CA VAL A 11 -10.16 -40.64 -5.29
C VAL A 11 -10.20 -39.62 -4.16
N THR A 12 -9.70 -39.97 -2.97
CA THR A 12 -9.64 -38.99 -1.84
C THR A 12 -8.62 -37.88 -2.09
N SER A 13 -7.47 -38.18 -2.69
CA SER A 13 -6.49 -37.16 -3.04
C SER A 13 -6.97 -36.24 -4.16
N THR A 14 -7.68 -36.74 -5.15
CA THR A 14 -8.25 -35.93 -6.25
C THR A 14 -9.39 -35.04 -5.75
N LEU A 15 -10.26 -35.54 -4.87
CA LEU A 15 -11.32 -34.75 -4.25
C LEU A 15 -10.76 -33.69 -3.26
N PHE A 16 -9.65 -34.00 -2.58
CA PHE A 16 -8.98 -33.05 -1.72
C PHE A 16 -8.30 -31.94 -2.51
N LEU A 17 -7.62 -32.29 -3.61
CA LEU A 17 -7.02 -31.32 -4.53
C LEU A 17 -8.07 -30.48 -5.27
N GLN A 18 -9.22 -31.07 -5.66
CA GLN A 18 -10.32 -30.31 -6.23
C GLN A 18 -10.98 -29.35 -5.24
N ARG A 19 -11.14 -29.75 -3.96
CA ARG A 19 -11.66 -28.83 -2.93
C ARG A 19 -10.69 -27.70 -2.63
N PHE A 20 -9.39 -27.93 -2.63
CA PHE A 20 -8.39 -26.86 -2.53
C PHE A 20 -8.38 -25.94 -3.75
N ALA A 21 -8.53 -26.46 -4.95
CA ALA A 21 -8.63 -25.67 -6.17
C ALA A 21 -9.92 -24.85 -6.23
N VAL A 22 -11.05 -25.39 -5.76
CA VAL A 22 -12.34 -24.64 -5.69
C VAL A 22 -12.30 -23.56 -4.60
N ALA A 23 -11.77 -23.87 -3.41
CA ALA A 23 -11.60 -22.87 -2.36
C ALA A 23 -10.61 -21.76 -2.76
N ALA A 24 -9.52 -22.11 -3.47
CA ALA A 24 -8.58 -21.13 -4.00
C ALA A 24 -9.21 -20.24 -5.10
N ASN A 25 -10.14 -20.79 -5.90
CA ASN A 25 -10.84 -20.00 -6.91
C ASN A 25 -11.89 -19.05 -6.33
N GLU A 26 -12.54 -19.39 -5.22
CA GLU A 26 -13.49 -18.46 -4.56
C GLU A 26 -12.78 -17.29 -3.87
N GLU A 27 -11.52 -17.47 -3.43
CA GLU A 27 -10.71 -16.43 -2.80
C GLU A 27 -10.24 -15.34 -3.79
N PHE A 28 -10.24 -15.62 -5.09
CA PHE A 28 -9.70 -14.75 -6.14
C PHE A 28 -10.77 -14.31 -7.15
N GLN A 29 -11.97 -13.91 -6.67
CA GLN A 29 -12.97 -13.33 -7.57
C GLN A 29 -12.43 -12.04 -8.21
N ASP A 30 -12.42 -12.07 -9.53
CA ASP A 30 -11.54 -11.28 -10.38
C ASP A 30 -11.96 -9.81 -10.58
N THR A 31 -13.23 -9.49 -10.39
CA THR A 31 -13.79 -8.17 -10.65
C THR A 31 -13.92 -7.29 -9.39
N ASP A 32 -13.61 -7.85 -8.21
CA ASP A 32 -13.70 -7.11 -6.95
C ASP A 32 -12.60 -6.04 -6.87
N ARG A 33 -13.00 -4.79 -7.00
CA ARG A 33 -12.11 -3.63 -6.90
C ARG A 33 -11.63 -3.38 -5.47
N SER A 34 -12.43 -3.76 -4.48
CA SER A 34 -12.03 -3.72 -3.07
C SER A 34 -10.89 -4.70 -2.80
N ALA A 35 -11.01 -5.92 -3.30
CA ALA A 35 -9.91 -6.88 -3.29
C ALA A 35 -8.73 -6.38 -4.13
N GLY A 36 -8.99 -5.73 -5.26
CA GLY A 36 -7.97 -5.12 -6.12
C GLY A 36 -7.13 -4.09 -5.39
N LEU A 37 -7.73 -3.18 -4.63
CA LEU A 37 -7.03 -2.21 -3.78
C LEU A 37 -6.09 -2.92 -2.79
N LEU A 38 -6.60 -3.93 -2.09
CA LEU A 38 -5.83 -4.65 -1.08
C LEU A 38 -4.69 -5.46 -1.70
N TRP A 39 -4.97 -6.24 -2.76
CA TRP A 39 -3.95 -7.00 -3.47
C TRP A 39 -2.88 -6.10 -4.06
N GLY A 40 -3.29 -5.00 -4.68
CA GLY A 40 -2.36 -4.05 -5.27
C GLY A 40 -1.43 -3.44 -4.25
N SER A 41 -1.96 -3.02 -3.11
CA SER A 41 -1.16 -2.48 -2.03
C SER A 41 -0.17 -3.51 -1.46
N LEU A 42 -0.61 -4.75 -1.22
CA LEU A 42 0.24 -5.83 -0.71
C LEU A 42 1.34 -6.24 -1.71
N ILE A 43 0.98 -6.36 -2.99
CA ILE A 43 1.91 -6.74 -4.06
C ILE A 43 2.93 -5.64 -4.28
N GLY A 44 2.51 -4.37 -4.33
CA GLY A 44 3.40 -3.24 -4.48
C GLY A 44 4.43 -3.17 -3.33
N ASP A 45 3.97 -3.27 -2.10
CA ASP A 45 4.82 -3.36 -0.91
C ASP A 45 5.82 -4.52 -1.01
N ALA A 46 5.35 -5.75 -1.30
CA ALA A 46 6.21 -6.93 -1.43
C ALA A 46 7.20 -6.86 -2.60
N MET A 47 6.90 -6.10 -3.65
CA MET A 47 7.84 -5.81 -4.74
C MET A 47 8.91 -4.82 -4.32
N GLY A 48 8.51 -3.76 -3.61
CA GLY A 48 9.38 -2.66 -3.24
C GLY A 48 10.33 -2.99 -2.09
N GLY A 49 9.83 -3.63 -1.05
CA GLY A 49 10.56 -3.84 0.20
C GLY A 49 11.94 -4.44 0.07
N PRO A 50 12.20 -5.48 -0.76
CA PRO A 50 13.54 -6.02 -0.95
C PRO A 50 14.56 -5.04 -1.54
N LEU A 51 14.08 -3.98 -2.19
CA LEU A 51 14.89 -3.01 -2.94
C LEU A 51 14.82 -1.60 -2.36
N GLU A 52 14.09 -1.42 -1.27
CA GLU A 52 13.97 -0.16 -0.54
C GLU A 52 15.36 0.40 -0.19
N PHE A 53 15.62 1.64 -0.60
CA PHE A 53 16.93 2.32 -0.49
C PHE A 53 18.12 1.51 -1.04
N ALA A 54 17.88 0.49 -1.87
CA ALA A 54 18.94 -0.28 -2.47
C ALA A 54 19.73 0.56 -3.50
N LYS A 55 21.02 0.27 -3.61
CA LYS A 55 21.88 0.91 -4.64
C LYS A 55 21.39 0.56 -6.04
N PRO A 56 21.53 1.47 -7.02
CA PRO A 56 21.10 1.25 -8.41
C PRO A 56 21.58 -0.09 -8.99
N GLU A 57 22.83 -0.50 -8.70
CA GLU A 57 23.44 -1.71 -9.25
C GLU A 57 22.71 -2.98 -8.82
N LYS A 58 22.10 -2.98 -7.62
CA LYS A 58 21.32 -4.13 -7.13
C LYS A 58 19.94 -4.23 -7.79
N ARG A 59 19.43 -3.11 -8.31
CA ARG A 59 18.14 -3.03 -8.99
C ARG A 59 18.22 -3.38 -10.48
N MET A 60 19.35 -3.05 -11.12
CA MET A 60 19.56 -3.19 -12.58
C MET A 60 19.39 -4.60 -13.15
N GLY A 61 19.48 -5.65 -12.34
CA GLY A 61 19.27 -7.02 -12.82
C GLY A 61 17.82 -7.49 -12.85
N ARG A 62 16.88 -6.70 -12.33
CA ARG A 62 15.48 -7.11 -12.10
C ARG A 62 14.46 -6.25 -12.80
N VAL A 63 14.83 -5.03 -13.14
CA VAL A 63 13.97 -4.07 -13.83
C VAL A 63 14.77 -3.54 -15.01
N VAL A 64 14.10 -3.12 -16.07
CA VAL A 64 14.77 -2.33 -17.11
C VAL A 64 15.32 -1.12 -16.41
N GLY A 65 16.64 -1.03 -16.28
CA GLY A 65 17.28 0.08 -15.61
C GLY A 65 16.91 1.40 -16.26
N CYS A 66 15.77 1.96 -15.88
CA CYS A 66 15.26 3.21 -16.44
C CYS A 66 16.22 4.37 -16.15
N ARG A 67 16.99 4.26 -15.09
CA ARG A 67 18.13 5.20 -14.87
C ARG A 67 19.23 5.02 -15.92
N ALA A 68 19.35 3.84 -16.51
CA ALA A 68 20.21 3.58 -17.66
C ALA A 68 19.51 3.85 -19.01
N TRP A 69 18.21 4.18 -19.01
CA TRP A 69 17.48 4.48 -20.23
C TRP A 69 18.00 5.78 -20.87
N PRO A 70 18.18 5.78 -22.17
CA PRO A 70 18.47 7.03 -22.88
C PRO A 70 17.36 8.05 -22.61
N LYS A 71 17.72 9.31 -22.42
CA LYS A 71 16.76 10.41 -22.22
C LYS A 71 15.71 10.52 -23.33
N THR A 72 15.99 9.94 -24.50
CA THR A 72 15.13 9.92 -25.69
C THR A 72 14.18 8.73 -25.73
N LYS A 73 14.41 7.66 -24.92
CA LYS A 73 13.56 6.47 -24.94
C LYS A 73 12.22 6.80 -24.31
N ARG A 74 11.15 6.56 -25.06
CA ARG A 74 9.75 6.67 -24.61
C ARG A 74 9.19 5.30 -24.25
N LEU A 75 8.18 5.30 -23.40
CA LEU A 75 7.29 4.16 -23.20
C LEU A 75 6.34 4.06 -24.41
N ASP A 76 6.45 2.98 -25.12
CA ASP A 76 5.50 2.55 -26.13
C ASP A 76 4.84 1.24 -25.67
N ASP A 77 3.81 0.80 -26.36
CA ASP A 77 3.03 -0.39 -25.96
C ASP A 77 3.91 -1.64 -25.89
N ASP A 78 4.88 -1.81 -26.81
CA ASP A 78 5.82 -2.93 -26.80
C ASP A 78 6.73 -2.88 -25.57
N THR A 79 7.23 -1.71 -25.21
CA THR A 79 8.05 -1.52 -24.01
C THR A 79 7.26 -1.76 -22.75
N ILE A 80 6.00 -1.30 -22.68
CA ILE A 80 5.12 -1.53 -21.54
C ILE A 80 4.83 -3.04 -21.38
N ALA A 81 4.55 -3.73 -22.48
CA ALA A 81 4.33 -5.19 -22.47
C ALA A 81 5.59 -5.95 -21.99
N GLU A 82 6.79 -5.58 -22.49
CA GLU A 82 8.06 -6.17 -22.04
C GLU A 82 8.30 -5.97 -20.53
N ILE A 83 7.98 -4.79 -20.00
CA ILE A 83 8.14 -4.50 -18.57
C ILE A 83 7.21 -5.38 -17.72
N GLN A 84 5.98 -5.59 -18.15
CA GLN A 84 4.98 -6.39 -17.41
C GLN A 84 5.35 -7.86 -17.24
N GLU A 85 6.10 -8.43 -18.20
CA GLU A 85 6.49 -9.84 -18.17
C GLU A 85 7.66 -10.14 -17.23
N ARG A 86 8.25 -9.11 -16.60
CA ARG A 86 9.43 -9.27 -15.76
C ARG A 86 9.09 -9.87 -14.39
N GLU A 87 10.10 -10.55 -13.81
CA GLU A 87 10.00 -11.05 -12.44
C GLU A 87 9.79 -9.87 -11.47
N ALA A 88 8.64 -9.89 -10.78
CA ALA A 88 8.19 -8.80 -9.95
C ALA A 88 8.53 -8.99 -8.46
N LEU A 89 8.39 -10.22 -7.94
CA LEU A 89 8.57 -10.51 -6.53
C LEU A 89 9.96 -11.10 -6.26
N ALA A 90 10.73 -10.44 -5.40
CA ALA A 90 12.06 -10.85 -5.04
C ALA A 90 12.16 -11.29 -3.57
N SER A 91 13.11 -12.18 -3.28
CA SER A 91 13.48 -12.52 -1.90
C SER A 91 14.36 -11.43 -1.29
N TYR A 92 14.23 -11.24 0.01
CA TYR A 92 15.20 -10.46 0.79
C TYR A 92 16.48 -11.24 0.94
N THR A 93 17.60 -10.67 0.49
CA THR A 93 18.92 -11.31 0.53
C THR A 93 20.00 -10.35 1.01
N GLU A 94 19.63 -9.25 1.65
CA GLU A 94 20.56 -8.17 1.98
C GLU A 94 21.06 -8.21 3.42
N VAL A 95 22.34 -7.82 3.56
CA VAL A 95 22.87 -7.33 4.83
C VAL A 95 22.69 -5.83 4.84
N ARG A 96 21.84 -5.29 5.70
CA ARG A 96 21.81 -3.85 5.94
C ARG A 96 22.96 -3.49 6.87
N PRO A 97 23.74 -2.44 6.51
CA PRO A 97 24.75 -1.91 7.40
C PRO A 97 24.11 -1.38 8.69
N ASP A 98 24.94 -1.22 9.72
CA ASP A 98 24.54 -0.65 11.00
C ASP A 98 24.12 0.81 10.81
N THR A 99 22.84 1.04 10.54
CA THR A 99 22.25 2.36 10.57
C THR A 99 21.46 2.46 11.87
N ALA A 100 21.91 3.35 12.77
CA ALA A 100 21.16 3.63 13.99
C ALA A 100 19.70 3.95 13.63
N PRO A 101 18.70 3.45 14.39
CA PRO A 101 18.82 2.73 15.66
C PRO A 101 18.81 1.20 15.54
N TYR A 102 18.88 0.63 14.35
CA TYR A 102 18.49 -0.76 14.10
C TYR A 102 19.65 -1.76 14.06
N GLY A 103 20.89 -1.31 13.98
CA GLY A 103 22.08 -2.16 13.97
C GLY A 103 22.24 -3.02 12.73
N PRO A 104 23.36 -3.72 12.57
CA PRO A 104 23.55 -4.62 11.43
C PRO A 104 22.57 -5.78 11.51
N TRP A 105 21.79 -5.97 10.46
CA TRP A 105 20.94 -7.14 10.32
C TRP A 105 20.97 -7.72 8.93
N VAL A 106 20.74 -9.01 8.88
CA VAL A 106 20.56 -9.72 7.63
C VAL A 106 19.07 -9.75 7.35
N ARG A 107 18.63 -9.04 6.30
CA ARG A 107 17.30 -9.21 5.73
C ARG A 107 17.32 -10.48 4.90
N LYS A 108 16.70 -11.53 5.40
CA LYS A 108 16.53 -12.78 4.67
C LYS A 108 15.10 -13.25 4.83
N ALA A 109 14.33 -13.15 3.76
CA ALA A 109 12.95 -13.63 3.73
C ALA A 109 12.55 -14.02 2.31
N PRO A 110 11.58 -14.93 2.15
CA PRO A 110 11.07 -15.34 0.84
C PRO A 110 10.39 -14.19 0.08
N ALA A 111 10.27 -14.34 -1.23
CA ALA A 111 9.47 -13.46 -2.07
C ALA A 111 8.02 -13.34 -1.54
N GLY A 112 7.43 -12.17 -1.68
CA GLY A 112 6.10 -11.87 -1.19
C GLY A 112 6.02 -11.45 0.29
N THR A 113 7.16 -11.36 0.99
CA THR A 113 7.21 -10.82 2.36
C THR A 113 6.95 -9.31 2.33
N ILE A 114 6.00 -8.88 3.15
CA ILE A 114 5.55 -7.48 3.27
C ILE A 114 6.37 -6.69 4.29
N THR A 115 6.37 -5.35 4.14
CA THR A 115 7.04 -4.39 5.04
C THR A 115 6.07 -3.80 6.07
N ASP A 116 6.46 -2.73 6.75
CA ASP A 116 5.60 -1.96 7.65
C ASP A 116 4.47 -1.25 6.90
N ASP A 117 4.61 -0.96 5.62
CA ASP A 117 3.54 -0.46 4.77
C ASP A 117 2.27 -1.32 4.86
N SER A 118 2.39 -2.63 4.78
CA SER A 118 1.25 -3.54 4.91
C SER A 118 0.98 -3.98 6.35
N ARG A 119 1.99 -4.00 7.22
CA ARG A 119 1.78 -4.31 8.65
C ARG A 119 0.86 -3.30 9.32
N LEU A 120 0.97 -2.02 8.96
CA LEU A 120 0.07 -0.98 9.45
C LEU A 120 -1.38 -1.18 8.97
N LYS A 121 -1.58 -1.71 7.75
CA LYS A 121 -2.92 -2.10 7.28
C LYS A 121 -3.50 -3.25 8.09
N ILE A 122 -2.68 -4.26 8.42
CA ILE A 122 -3.10 -5.36 9.31
C ILE A 122 -3.56 -4.80 10.66
N VAL A 123 -2.81 -3.87 11.24
CA VAL A 123 -3.19 -3.20 12.50
C VAL A 123 -4.55 -2.53 12.39
N LEU A 124 -4.78 -1.73 11.35
CA LEU A 124 -6.05 -1.05 11.14
C LEU A 124 -7.23 -2.04 11.01
N ILE A 125 -7.06 -3.08 10.19
CA ILE A 125 -8.11 -4.06 9.94
C ILE A 125 -8.42 -4.87 11.21
N ARG A 126 -7.42 -5.24 12.01
CA ARG A 126 -7.61 -5.87 13.31
C ARG A 126 -8.35 -4.94 14.28
N ALA A 127 -7.99 -3.66 14.32
CA ALA A 127 -8.69 -2.68 15.15
C ALA A 127 -10.17 -2.52 14.75
N ILE A 128 -10.48 -2.50 13.45
CA ILE A 128 -11.86 -2.48 12.95
C ILE A 128 -12.60 -3.76 13.35
N ARG A 129 -11.98 -4.93 13.17
CA ARG A 129 -12.55 -6.24 13.56
C ARG A 129 -12.85 -6.30 15.04
N ASP A 130 -11.95 -5.83 15.89
CA ASP A 130 -12.12 -5.84 17.35
C ASP A 130 -13.18 -4.83 17.80
N ALA A 131 -13.22 -3.63 17.23
CA ALA A 131 -14.25 -2.65 17.50
C ALA A 131 -15.66 -3.18 17.15
N SER A 132 -15.81 -3.84 15.99
CA SER A 132 -17.08 -4.45 15.58
C SER A 132 -17.54 -5.57 16.51
N ARG A 133 -16.62 -6.37 17.05
CA ARG A 133 -16.93 -7.44 18.01
C ARG A 133 -17.36 -6.93 19.40
N GLN A 134 -16.93 -5.72 19.74
CA GLN A 134 -17.27 -5.08 21.01
C GLN A 134 -18.52 -4.20 20.92
N ASP A 135 -19.26 -4.25 19.78
CA ASP A 135 -20.38 -3.38 19.48
C ASP A 135 -20.03 -1.88 19.69
N ALA A 136 -18.79 -1.54 19.46
CA ALA A 136 -18.34 -0.16 19.61
C ALA A 136 -19.00 0.72 18.55
N PRO A 137 -19.63 1.84 18.93
CA PRO A 137 -20.38 2.69 18.00
C PRO A 137 -19.50 3.32 16.94
N LYS A 138 -18.23 3.53 17.24
CA LYS A 138 -17.24 4.16 16.31
C LYS A 138 -15.85 3.61 16.56
N LEU A 139 -15.09 3.43 15.46
CA LEU A 139 -13.64 3.21 15.54
C LEU A 139 -12.96 4.46 16.12
N THR A 140 -11.96 4.28 16.97
CA THR A 140 -11.22 5.38 17.59
C THR A 140 -9.72 5.18 17.46
N GLN A 141 -8.96 6.26 17.61
CA GLN A 141 -7.50 6.18 17.69
C GLN A 141 -7.02 5.21 18.78
N ALA A 142 -7.75 5.10 19.90
CA ALA A 142 -7.40 4.17 20.98
C ALA A 142 -7.53 2.69 20.57
N HIS A 143 -8.47 2.32 19.71
CA HIS A 143 -8.56 0.96 19.16
C HIS A 143 -7.33 0.63 18.32
N ILE A 144 -6.95 1.53 17.42
CA ILE A 144 -5.76 1.38 16.56
C ILE A 144 -4.49 1.34 17.42
N ALA A 145 -4.35 2.25 18.39
CA ALA A 145 -3.20 2.31 19.28
C ALA A 145 -3.01 1.01 20.08
N LYS A 146 -4.09 0.41 20.58
CA LYS A 146 -4.04 -0.90 21.25
C LYS A 146 -3.52 -2.00 20.32
N GLU A 147 -3.97 -2.01 19.05
CA GLU A 147 -3.52 -3.00 18.08
C GLU A 147 -2.04 -2.81 17.68
N ILE A 148 -1.54 -1.58 17.55
CA ILE A 148 -0.11 -1.33 17.37
C ILE A 148 0.71 -1.96 18.51
N LEU A 149 0.25 -1.82 19.75
CA LEU A 149 0.97 -2.38 20.90
C LEU A 149 0.90 -3.91 20.98
N ARG A 150 -0.18 -4.52 20.45
CA ARG A 150 -0.39 -5.98 20.42
C ARG A 150 0.25 -6.65 19.21
N PHE A 151 0.59 -5.87 18.17
CA PHE A 151 1.05 -6.41 16.90
C PHE A 151 2.24 -7.34 17.08
N SER A 152 2.11 -8.56 16.57
CA SER A 152 3.15 -9.58 16.58
C SER A 152 2.96 -10.53 15.39
N PRO A 153 4.05 -10.94 14.72
CA PRO A 153 4.00 -11.99 13.71
C PRO A 153 3.80 -13.38 14.37
N LEU A 154 3.35 -14.36 13.59
CA LEU A 154 3.14 -15.74 14.04
C LEU A 154 4.43 -16.52 14.26
N VAL A 155 5.57 -16.01 13.83
CA VAL A 155 6.87 -16.69 13.98
C VAL A 155 7.26 -16.74 15.45
N ASN A 156 6.92 -17.87 16.08
CA ASN A 156 7.10 -18.08 17.52
C ASN A 156 8.39 -18.82 17.90
N LYS A 157 9.23 -19.23 16.93
CA LYS A 157 10.46 -19.99 17.25
C LYS A 157 11.60 -19.03 17.61
N PRO A 158 12.23 -19.18 18.80
CA PRO A 158 13.38 -18.37 19.20
C PRO A 158 14.58 -18.48 18.25
N THR A 159 14.61 -19.52 17.42
CA THR A 159 15.71 -19.84 16.50
C THR A 159 15.81 -18.93 15.28
N ASP A 160 14.80 -18.10 15.01
CA ASP A 160 14.83 -17.18 13.87
C ASP A 160 14.56 -15.73 14.29
N GLN A 161 15.47 -15.21 15.12
CA GLN A 161 15.41 -13.81 15.56
C GLN A 161 15.58 -12.82 14.39
N ALA A 162 16.30 -13.19 13.33
CA ALA A 162 16.53 -12.33 12.17
C ALA A 162 15.21 -12.12 11.39
N THR A 163 14.51 -13.21 11.09
CA THR A 163 13.19 -13.15 10.46
C THR A 163 12.19 -12.39 11.33
N ARG A 164 12.14 -12.65 12.64
CA ARG A 164 11.25 -11.92 13.55
C ARG A 164 11.55 -10.41 13.56
N ARG A 165 12.81 -10.01 13.53
CA ARG A 165 13.18 -8.58 13.45
C ARG A 165 12.68 -7.95 12.16
N LEU A 166 12.89 -8.63 11.03
CA LEU A 166 12.38 -8.16 9.73
C LEU A 166 10.85 -7.99 9.76
N LEU A 167 10.12 -8.98 10.28
CA LEU A 167 8.65 -8.93 10.36
C LEU A 167 8.09 -7.89 11.35
N LEU A 168 8.94 -7.26 12.15
CA LEU A 168 8.61 -6.16 13.08
C LEU A 168 9.31 -4.85 12.73
N GLU A 169 10.07 -4.84 11.65
CA GLU A 169 10.75 -3.62 11.19
C GLU A 169 9.74 -2.49 10.95
N GLY A 170 10.08 -1.26 11.31
CA GLY A 170 9.19 -0.11 11.20
C GLY A 170 8.13 0.02 12.30
N MET A 171 7.78 -1.05 13.02
CA MET A 171 6.67 -1.01 13.99
C MET A 171 7.03 -0.36 15.33
N ARG A 172 8.32 -0.14 15.61
CA ARG A 172 8.78 0.39 16.89
C ARG A 172 8.35 1.83 17.11
N GLU A 173 8.48 2.65 16.10
CA GLU A 173 8.23 4.08 16.14
C GLU A 173 6.76 4.37 16.41
N TYR A 174 5.87 3.63 15.79
CA TYR A 174 4.43 3.76 15.99
C TYR A 174 3.98 3.44 17.41
N ARG A 175 4.76 2.65 18.16
CA ARG A 175 4.47 2.35 19.58
C ARG A 175 4.56 3.60 20.46
N TYR A 176 5.44 4.56 20.14
CA TYR A 176 5.53 5.83 20.87
C TYR A 176 4.26 6.66 20.69
N ALA A 177 3.75 6.77 19.44
CA ALA A 177 2.49 7.46 19.17
C ALA A 177 1.30 6.73 19.81
N ALA A 178 1.25 5.40 19.72
CA ALA A 178 0.21 4.59 20.34
C ALA A 178 0.16 4.76 21.86
N ASN A 179 1.30 4.76 22.53
CA ASN A 179 1.39 5.02 23.97
C ASN A 179 0.89 6.42 24.33
N TRP A 180 1.21 7.43 23.53
CA TRP A 180 0.72 8.79 23.74
C TRP A 180 -0.80 8.89 23.61
N VAL A 181 -1.38 8.27 22.57
CA VAL A 181 -2.84 8.19 22.39
C VAL A 181 -3.52 7.54 23.59
N LEU A 182 -2.88 6.53 24.19
CA LEU A 182 -3.39 5.82 25.37
C LEU A 182 -3.08 6.51 26.72
N GLY A 183 -2.60 7.76 26.68
CA GLY A 183 -2.41 8.58 27.86
C GLY A 183 -1.06 8.44 28.56
N LYS A 184 -0.11 7.65 28.04
CA LYS A 184 1.26 7.62 28.58
C LYS A 184 1.98 8.91 28.23
N ARG A 185 2.88 9.35 29.13
CA ARG A 185 3.61 10.63 29.00
C ARG A 185 5.10 10.52 29.31
N ASP A 186 5.62 9.32 29.62
CA ASP A 186 7.05 9.12 29.80
C ASP A 186 7.75 9.24 28.43
N PRO A 187 8.70 10.17 28.26
CA PRO A 187 9.41 10.35 27.00
C PRO A 187 10.19 9.13 26.52
N LYS A 188 10.46 8.17 27.41
CA LYS A 188 11.09 6.89 27.04
C LYS A 188 10.17 5.97 26.23
N ASP A 189 8.84 6.11 26.43
CA ASP A 189 7.83 5.21 25.90
C ASP A 189 6.81 5.89 24.99
N ALA A 190 6.64 7.22 25.10
CA ALA A 190 5.60 7.96 24.40
C ALA A 190 6.12 9.27 23.83
N LEU A 191 5.68 9.63 22.63
CA LEU A 191 5.96 10.90 21.99
C LEU A 191 4.65 11.59 21.60
N PRO A 192 4.55 12.93 21.77
CA PRO A 192 3.46 13.72 21.20
C PRO A 192 3.29 13.42 19.69
N LEU A 193 2.04 13.40 19.22
CA LEU A 193 1.71 12.98 17.85
C LEU A 193 2.39 13.85 16.78
N ASP A 194 2.52 15.16 17.06
CA ASP A 194 3.20 16.11 16.19
C ASP A 194 4.74 16.03 16.26
N ARG A 195 5.27 15.15 17.13
CA ARG A 195 6.70 14.88 17.29
C ARG A 195 7.13 13.52 16.78
N LEU A 196 6.19 12.66 16.44
CA LEU A 196 6.51 11.45 15.69
C LEU A 196 7.21 11.86 14.39
N TRP A 197 8.31 11.22 14.06
CA TRP A 197 9.16 11.58 12.91
C TRP A 197 9.67 13.05 12.95
N ALA A 198 9.84 13.62 14.14
CA ALA A 198 10.26 15.02 14.33
C ALA A 198 9.33 16.05 13.66
N GLY A 199 8.06 15.72 13.46
CA GLY A 199 7.07 16.57 12.82
C GLY A 199 7.16 16.59 11.28
N VAL A 200 7.92 15.69 10.68
CA VAL A 200 7.96 15.53 9.22
C VAL A 200 6.63 14.99 8.72
N ALA A 201 6.13 15.55 7.63
CA ALA A 201 4.91 15.13 6.97
C ALA A 201 5.16 13.87 6.12
N ASN A 202 5.33 12.71 6.78
CA ASN A 202 5.67 11.44 6.14
C ASN A 202 4.43 10.71 5.57
N CYS A 203 4.65 9.54 4.93
CA CYS A 203 3.61 8.75 4.28
C CYS A 203 2.93 7.71 5.19
N SER A 204 3.12 7.74 6.51
CA SER A 204 2.61 6.70 7.43
C SER A 204 1.10 6.49 7.34
N GLY A 205 0.32 7.56 7.14
CA GLY A 205 -1.12 7.45 6.94
C GLY A 205 -1.47 6.73 5.64
N GLN A 206 -0.74 6.99 4.57
CA GLN A 206 -0.90 6.27 3.29
C GLN A 206 -0.57 4.78 3.44
N MET A 207 0.35 4.43 4.32
CA MET A 207 0.66 3.05 4.67
C MET A 207 -0.50 2.39 5.42
N MET A 208 -1.14 3.08 6.36
CA MET A 208 -2.13 2.51 7.28
C MET A 208 -3.57 2.57 6.77
N PHE A 209 -4.02 3.75 6.28
CA PHE A 209 -5.45 4.05 6.22
C PHE A 209 -6.13 3.78 4.87
N LEU A 210 -5.41 3.38 3.80
CA LEU A 210 -6.03 3.08 2.49
C LEU A 210 -7.21 2.11 2.57
N PRO A 211 -7.24 1.07 3.44
CA PRO A 211 -8.39 0.17 3.55
C PRO A 211 -9.70 0.85 3.97
N LEU A 212 -9.66 2.05 4.57
CA LEU A 212 -10.89 2.79 4.89
C LEU A 212 -11.70 3.16 3.65
N ALA A 213 -11.05 3.30 2.48
CA ALA A 213 -11.76 3.54 1.23
C ALA A 213 -12.83 2.48 0.93
N ILE A 214 -12.57 1.21 1.27
CA ILE A 214 -13.53 0.12 1.10
C ILE A 214 -14.72 0.27 2.04
N ARG A 215 -14.45 0.64 3.29
CA ARG A 215 -15.49 0.86 4.30
C ARG A 215 -16.44 2.01 3.93
N PHE A 216 -15.95 2.97 3.21
CA PHE A 216 -16.69 4.15 2.78
C PHE A 216 -16.88 4.22 1.25
N ALA A 217 -16.93 3.06 0.57
CA ALA A 217 -17.16 2.99 -0.87
C ALA A 217 -18.39 3.83 -1.27
N GLY A 218 -18.23 4.72 -2.26
CA GLY A 218 -19.25 5.66 -2.70
C GLY A 218 -19.50 6.86 -1.78
N ARG A 219 -18.79 7.00 -0.66
CA ARG A 219 -18.95 8.09 0.32
C ARG A 219 -17.61 8.81 0.58
N PRO A 220 -17.11 9.56 -0.40
CA PRO A 220 -15.76 10.14 -0.33
C PRO A 220 -15.59 11.16 0.80
N GLU A 221 -16.63 11.95 1.14
CA GLU A 221 -16.55 12.92 2.23
C GLU A 221 -16.43 12.23 3.60
N ASP A 222 -17.20 11.15 3.85
CA ASP A 222 -17.09 10.35 5.06
C ASP A 222 -15.72 9.69 5.15
N ALA A 223 -15.22 9.15 4.05
CA ALA A 223 -13.90 8.55 3.96
C ALA A 223 -12.80 9.54 4.32
N TYR A 224 -12.88 10.77 3.81
CA TYR A 224 -11.95 11.85 4.14
C TYR A 224 -11.99 12.19 5.63
N ARG A 225 -13.19 12.47 6.18
CA ARG A 225 -13.37 12.89 7.58
C ARG A 225 -12.89 11.82 8.54
N GLU A 226 -13.32 10.58 8.36
CA GLU A 226 -12.95 9.48 9.24
C GLU A 226 -11.45 9.21 9.20
N SER A 227 -10.84 9.17 8.02
CA SER A 227 -9.39 8.97 7.91
C SER A 227 -8.60 10.12 8.53
N PHE A 228 -9.04 11.37 8.35
CA PHE A 228 -8.39 12.53 8.96
C PHE A 228 -8.45 12.50 10.49
N GLU A 229 -9.62 12.14 11.07
CA GLU A 229 -9.79 12.05 12.51
C GLU A 229 -9.00 10.90 13.14
N LEU A 230 -8.99 9.74 12.49
CA LEU A 230 -8.28 8.55 13.00
C LEU A 230 -6.75 8.66 12.86
N ASN A 231 -6.28 9.43 11.89
CA ASN A 231 -4.87 9.52 11.54
C ASN A 231 -4.07 10.29 12.60
N PHE A 232 -3.44 9.55 13.48
CA PHE A 232 -2.52 10.07 14.51
C PHE A 232 -1.05 9.76 14.21
N VAL A 233 -0.77 9.14 13.07
CA VAL A 233 0.61 8.79 12.66
C VAL A 233 1.21 9.83 11.71
N ASP A 234 0.37 10.67 11.12
CA ASP A 234 0.79 11.78 10.26
C ASP A 234 0.69 13.13 10.97
N SER A 235 1.48 14.07 10.47
CA SER A 235 1.43 15.48 10.86
C SER A 235 1.25 16.40 9.66
N SER A 236 0.81 17.65 9.91
CA SER A 236 0.74 18.70 8.90
C SER A 236 -0.05 18.28 7.64
N GLN A 237 0.45 18.63 6.46
CA GLN A 237 -0.17 18.33 5.16
C GLN A 237 -0.33 16.83 4.86
N ALA A 238 0.43 15.95 5.52
CA ALA A 238 0.33 14.51 5.29
C ALA A 238 -1.07 13.97 5.61
N LYS A 239 -1.75 14.50 6.63
CA LYS A 239 -3.11 14.11 6.98
C LYS A 239 -4.11 14.45 5.87
N ASP A 240 -4.02 15.65 5.30
CA ASP A 240 -4.87 16.08 4.19
C ASP A 240 -4.61 15.24 2.93
N ILE A 241 -3.34 15.04 2.56
CA ILE A 241 -2.94 14.23 1.42
C ILE A 241 -3.47 12.79 1.55
N CYS A 242 -3.24 12.16 2.70
CA CYS A 242 -3.73 10.81 2.97
C CYS A 242 -5.26 10.72 2.85
N SER A 243 -5.98 11.66 3.47
CA SER A 243 -7.44 11.65 3.48
C SER A 243 -8.04 11.93 2.09
N ALA A 244 -7.39 12.76 1.28
CA ALA A 244 -7.81 13.00 -0.10
C ALA A 244 -7.61 11.77 -0.99
N ILE A 245 -6.49 11.04 -0.82
CA ILE A 245 -6.25 9.76 -1.51
C ILE A 245 -7.36 8.75 -1.15
N ILE A 246 -7.69 8.61 0.15
CA ILE A 246 -8.72 7.68 0.61
C ILE A 246 -10.09 8.06 0.08
N ALA A 247 -10.41 9.36 0.02
CA ALA A 247 -11.65 9.85 -0.60
C ALA A 247 -11.71 9.55 -2.10
N GLY A 248 -10.62 9.77 -2.83
CA GLY A 248 -10.51 9.40 -4.24
C GLY A 248 -10.71 7.91 -4.46
N LEU A 249 -10.07 7.06 -3.65
CA LEU A 249 -10.26 5.61 -3.69
C LEU A 249 -11.71 5.23 -3.37
N ALA A 250 -12.33 5.82 -2.35
CA ALA A 250 -13.72 5.56 -2.00
C ALA A 250 -14.68 5.93 -3.14
N SER A 251 -14.42 7.01 -3.87
CA SER A 251 -15.23 7.40 -5.04
C SER A 251 -15.11 6.38 -6.18
N ALA A 252 -13.92 5.82 -6.41
CA ALA A 252 -13.69 4.81 -7.43
C ALA A 252 -14.30 3.44 -7.06
N LEU A 253 -14.50 3.15 -5.78
CA LEU A 253 -15.08 1.90 -5.26
C LEU A 253 -16.60 1.94 -5.13
N GLY A 254 -17.24 3.09 -5.32
CA GLY A 254 -18.71 3.21 -5.23
C GLY A 254 -19.46 2.43 -6.31
N GLU A 255 -20.71 2.04 -6.02
CA GLU A 255 -21.57 1.32 -6.97
C GLU A 255 -21.81 2.13 -8.25
N ASP A 256 -21.87 3.45 -8.16
CA ASP A 256 -21.99 4.35 -9.30
C ASP A 256 -20.77 4.33 -10.24
N ALA A 257 -19.65 3.80 -9.79
CA ALA A 257 -18.46 3.57 -10.59
C ALA A 257 -18.41 2.19 -11.28
N ASP A 258 -19.39 1.30 -11.02
CA ASP A 258 -19.40 -0.05 -11.61
C ASP A 258 -19.61 -0.01 -13.13
N SER A 259 -20.40 0.93 -13.62
CA SER A 259 -20.68 1.14 -15.04
C SER A 259 -19.56 1.88 -15.79
N LEU A 260 -18.58 2.45 -15.08
CA LEU A 260 -17.50 3.24 -15.67
C LEU A 260 -16.39 2.33 -16.20
N THR A 261 -15.72 2.78 -17.26
CA THR A 261 -14.46 2.21 -17.73
C THR A 261 -13.33 2.47 -16.71
N PRO A 262 -12.21 1.74 -16.75
CA PRO A 262 -11.06 2.03 -15.91
C PRO A 262 -10.55 3.48 -16.05
N SER A 263 -10.57 4.05 -17.25
CA SER A 263 -10.16 5.46 -17.47
C SER A 263 -11.11 6.44 -16.78
N GLU A 264 -12.43 6.25 -16.91
CA GLU A 264 -13.41 7.11 -16.25
C GLU A 264 -13.36 7.00 -14.72
N ARG A 265 -13.09 5.78 -14.19
CA ARG A 265 -12.85 5.60 -12.73
C ARG A 265 -11.61 6.34 -12.27
N TRP A 266 -10.54 6.30 -13.07
CA TRP A 266 -9.33 7.04 -12.78
C TRP A 266 -9.58 8.55 -12.74
N GLU A 267 -10.27 9.09 -13.74
CA GLU A 267 -10.65 10.49 -13.78
C GLU A 267 -11.51 10.89 -12.58
N LYS A 268 -12.50 10.06 -12.21
CA LYS A 268 -13.33 10.26 -11.04
C LYS A 268 -12.53 10.29 -9.74
N LEU A 269 -11.60 9.35 -9.58
CA LEU A 269 -10.70 9.28 -8.43
C LEU A 269 -9.87 10.57 -8.31
N GLU A 270 -9.24 10.98 -9.39
CA GLU A 270 -8.37 12.17 -9.41
C GLU A 270 -9.17 13.45 -9.19
N GLN A 271 -10.32 13.59 -9.85
CA GLN A 271 -11.22 14.72 -9.66
C GLN A 271 -11.70 14.82 -8.20
N THR A 272 -12.01 13.68 -7.58
CA THR A 272 -12.38 13.65 -6.16
C THR A 272 -11.22 14.12 -5.28
N MET A 273 -10.00 13.65 -5.49
CA MET A 273 -8.83 14.12 -4.72
C MET A 273 -8.65 15.65 -4.83
N ARG A 274 -8.86 16.22 -6.00
CA ARG A 274 -8.71 17.67 -6.24
C ARG A 274 -9.83 18.47 -5.57
N SER A 275 -11.08 17.99 -5.63
CA SER A 275 -12.24 18.77 -5.20
C SER A 275 -12.61 18.59 -3.73
N ILE A 276 -12.21 17.49 -3.08
CA ILE A 276 -12.61 17.16 -1.71
C ILE A 276 -11.89 18.04 -0.69
N ASP A 277 -12.64 18.92 -0.03
CA ASP A 277 -12.11 19.81 1.01
C ASP A 277 -13.16 20.07 2.10
N PRO A 278 -13.55 19.04 2.88
CA PRO A 278 -14.65 19.15 3.84
C PRO A 278 -14.33 20.06 5.04
N PHE A 279 -13.06 20.39 5.25
CA PHE A 279 -12.62 21.32 6.29
C PHE A 279 -12.32 22.73 5.75
N ARG A 280 -12.56 22.98 4.45
CA ARG A 280 -12.36 24.28 3.78
C ARG A 280 -10.94 24.84 3.94
N LEU A 281 -9.93 23.96 3.77
CA LEU A 281 -8.52 24.36 3.90
C LEU A 281 -8.13 25.40 2.86
N ASN A 282 -8.77 25.39 1.67
CA ASN A 282 -8.56 26.41 0.64
C ASN A 282 -9.11 27.79 1.01
N SER A 283 -9.98 27.88 2.02
CA SER A 283 -10.51 29.17 2.49
C SER A 283 -9.67 29.85 3.57
N VAL A 284 -8.58 29.19 4.01
CA VAL A 284 -7.68 29.77 5.02
C VAL A 284 -6.88 30.92 4.41
N PRO A 285 -6.97 32.14 4.98
CA PRO A 285 -6.25 33.29 4.45
C PRO A 285 -4.73 33.05 4.39
N PHE A 286 -4.12 33.47 3.29
CA PHE A 286 -2.67 33.45 3.04
C PHE A 286 -2.04 32.06 2.83
N VAL A 287 -2.79 30.98 3.01
CA VAL A 287 -2.29 29.61 2.81
C VAL A 287 -3.27 28.83 1.97
N GLY A 288 -2.93 28.56 0.72
CA GLY A 288 -3.67 27.62 -0.11
C GLY A 288 -3.47 26.17 0.36
N ARG A 289 -4.33 25.26 -0.07
CA ARG A 289 -4.20 23.84 0.20
C ARG A 289 -2.95 23.27 -0.48
N PRO A 290 -1.99 22.71 0.24
CA PRO A 290 -0.74 22.23 -0.37
C PRO A 290 -0.96 21.11 -1.40
N LEU A 291 -2.00 20.29 -1.26
CA LEU A 291 -2.32 19.18 -2.16
C LEU A 291 -2.49 19.64 -3.61
N ASP A 292 -3.19 20.76 -3.85
CA ASP A 292 -3.49 21.23 -5.21
C ASP A 292 -2.21 21.48 -6.01
N LYS A 293 -1.25 22.13 -5.38
CA LYS A 293 0.08 22.39 -5.98
C LYS A 293 0.82 21.09 -6.33
N TRP A 294 0.67 20.02 -5.54
CA TRP A 294 1.32 18.74 -5.81
C TRP A 294 0.65 18.00 -6.96
N LEU A 295 -0.68 18.07 -7.06
CA LEU A 295 -1.42 17.51 -8.18
C LEU A 295 -1.11 18.24 -9.49
N ASP A 296 -0.99 19.56 -9.46
CA ASP A 296 -0.57 20.36 -10.62
C ASP A 296 0.87 20.03 -11.07
N LEU A 297 1.75 19.76 -10.10
CA LEU A 297 3.12 19.35 -10.40
C LEU A 297 3.17 17.96 -11.06
N VAL A 298 2.30 17.02 -10.68
CA VAL A 298 2.17 15.73 -11.37
C VAL A 298 1.86 15.95 -12.85
N ASP A 299 0.86 16.77 -13.18
CA ASP A 299 0.45 17.02 -14.55
C ASP A 299 1.59 17.69 -15.35
N SER A 300 2.26 18.68 -14.76
CA SER A 300 3.42 19.33 -15.37
C SER A 300 4.58 18.36 -15.64
N ILE A 301 4.87 17.46 -14.70
CA ILE A 301 5.96 16.47 -14.88
C ILE A 301 5.59 15.49 -15.99
N VAL A 302 4.36 14.97 -16.01
CA VAL A 302 3.90 14.01 -17.03
C VAL A 302 3.96 14.63 -18.43
N GLU A 303 3.47 15.86 -18.62
CA GLU A 303 3.53 16.58 -19.87
C GLU A 303 4.97 16.76 -20.35
N ARG A 304 5.84 17.26 -19.50
CA ARG A 304 7.26 17.53 -19.83
C ARG A 304 8.08 16.26 -20.01
N ALA A 305 7.76 15.20 -19.30
CA ALA A 305 8.38 13.89 -19.47
C ALA A 305 8.03 13.28 -20.83
N ASP A 306 6.82 13.52 -21.32
CA ASP A 306 6.42 13.13 -22.69
C ASP A 306 6.69 11.64 -22.93
N GLY A 307 6.23 10.77 -22.02
CA GLY A 307 6.41 9.32 -22.06
C GLY A 307 7.83 8.83 -21.75
N ARG A 308 8.75 9.68 -21.27
CA ARG A 308 10.16 9.33 -21.03
C ARG A 308 10.46 9.16 -19.53
N PRO A 309 10.64 7.92 -19.02
CA PRO A 309 10.88 7.67 -17.59
C PRO A 309 12.12 8.39 -17.05
N ALA A 310 13.22 8.41 -17.80
CA ALA A 310 14.45 9.08 -17.37
C ALA A 310 14.26 10.60 -17.14
N VAL A 311 13.35 11.22 -17.90
CA VAL A 311 13.01 12.64 -17.73
C VAL A 311 12.10 12.82 -16.51
N ALA A 312 11.08 11.97 -16.37
CA ALA A 312 10.16 11.99 -15.22
C ALA A 312 10.93 11.84 -13.90
N TYR A 313 11.84 10.89 -13.81
CA TYR A 313 12.66 10.66 -12.59
C TYR A 313 13.46 11.88 -12.21
N LYS A 314 14.13 12.50 -13.19
CA LYS A 314 14.89 13.73 -12.94
C LYS A 314 13.99 14.86 -12.44
N LEU A 315 12.80 15.02 -13.03
CA LEU A 315 11.86 16.08 -12.64
C LEU A 315 11.31 15.82 -11.24
N LEU A 316 10.96 14.57 -10.91
CA LEU A 316 10.53 14.18 -9.56
C LEU A 316 11.60 14.54 -8.53
N GLU A 317 12.86 14.16 -8.74
CA GLU A 317 13.96 14.44 -7.80
C GLU A 317 14.24 15.94 -7.65
N THR A 318 14.13 16.73 -8.73
CA THR A 318 14.53 18.15 -8.71
C THR A 318 13.39 19.10 -8.32
N GLU A 319 12.14 18.76 -8.63
CA GLU A 319 10.99 19.65 -8.43
C GLU A 319 10.04 19.17 -7.31
N GLY A 320 10.02 17.86 -7.04
CA GLY A 320 9.26 17.29 -5.91
C GLY A 320 9.76 17.75 -4.55
N LYS A 321 11.03 18.14 -4.44
CA LYS A 321 11.64 18.74 -3.25
C LYS A 321 11.31 18.04 -1.93
N PRO A 322 11.45 16.71 -1.81
CA PRO A 322 11.23 16.04 -0.55
C PRO A 322 12.31 16.47 0.46
N VAL A 323 11.93 16.60 1.73
CA VAL A 323 12.89 16.62 2.84
C VAL A 323 13.47 15.23 3.01
N TYR A 324 12.58 14.25 2.95
CA TYR A 324 12.91 12.83 2.89
C TYR A 324 12.13 12.15 1.78
N PHE A 325 12.67 11.08 1.19
CA PHE A 325 12.03 10.35 0.10
C PHE A 325 10.72 9.64 0.51
N TRP A 326 10.43 9.55 1.82
CA TRP A 326 9.16 9.07 2.38
C TRP A 326 8.20 10.19 2.79
N ASP A 327 8.40 11.41 2.33
CA ASP A 327 7.42 12.49 2.54
C ASP A 327 6.09 12.15 1.84
N ALA A 328 4.95 12.42 2.50
CA ALA A 328 3.63 12.07 1.99
C ALA A 328 3.33 12.65 0.61
N HIS A 329 3.72 13.89 0.37
CA HIS A 329 3.54 14.53 -0.94
C HIS A 329 4.43 13.90 -2.01
N PHE A 330 5.64 13.48 -1.66
CA PHE A 330 6.57 12.88 -2.61
C PHE A 330 6.11 11.47 -3.00
N THR A 331 5.62 10.67 -2.05
CA THR A 331 5.00 9.38 -2.32
C THR A 331 3.82 9.52 -3.29
N LEU A 332 2.95 10.52 -3.07
CA LEU A 332 1.86 10.84 -3.99
C LEU A 332 2.36 11.24 -5.39
N LEU A 333 3.35 12.17 -5.46
CA LEU A 333 3.94 12.62 -6.72
C LEU A 333 4.49 11.46 -7.54
N VAL A 334 5.28 10.59 -6.92
CA VAL A 334 5.86 9.42 -7.59
C VAL A 334 4.75 8.50 -8.10
N ALA A 335 3.80 8.14 -7.24
CA ALA A 335 2.73 7.20 -7.59
C ALA A 335 1.89 7.70 -8.77
N LEU A 336 1.39 8.93 -8.71
CA LEU A 336 0.53 9.49 -9.76
C LEU A 336 1.32 9.74 -11.06
N THR A 337 2.55 10.25 -10.97
CA THR A 337 3.38 10.49 -12.15
C THR A 337 3.64 9.19 -12.91
N LEU A 338 4.02 8.11 -12.20
CA LEU A 338 4.35 6.84 -12.85
C LEU A 338 3.11 6.14 -13.40
N LEU A 339 1.97 6.19 -12.71
CA LEU A 339 0.71 5.67 -13.25
C LEU A 339 0.31 6.41 -14.53
N LYS A 340 0.32 7.74 -14.53
CA LYS A 340 -0.01 8.53 -15.74
C LYS A 340 0.99 8.28 -16.87
N LEU A 341 2.27 8.18 -16.56
CA LEU A 341 3.32 7.91 -17.55
C LEU A 341 3.15 6.55 -18.23
N CYS A 342 2.61 5.57 -17.50
CA CYS A 342 2.30 4.23 -18.01
C CYS A 342 0.87 4.09 -18.57
N ASN A 343 0.17 5.18 -18.87
CA ASN A 343 -1.25 5.14 -19.29
C ASN A 343 -2.14 4.33 -18.33
N CYS A 344 -1.93 4.51 -17.03
CA CYS A 344 -2.59 3.79 -15.93
C CYS A 344 -2.34 2.26 -15.94
N ASN A 345 -1.35 1.77 -16.65
CA ASN A 345 -0.91 0.39 -16.57
C ASN A 345 -0.20 0.15 -15.23
N THR A 346 -0.88 -0.52 -14.32
CA THR A 346 -0.44 -0.70 -12.94
C THR A 346 0.87 -1.48 -12.83
N LEU A 347 1.01 -2.60 -13.55
CA LEU A 347 2.23 -3.42 -13.47
C LEU A 347 3.45 -2.66 -14.01
N CYS A 348 3.29 -1.97 -15.12
CA CYS A 348 4.36 -1.10 -15.64
C CYS A 348 4.77 -0.04 -14.62
N ALA A 349 3.81 0.66 -14.02
CA ALA A 349 4.07 1.71 -13.03
C ALA A 349 4.77 1.16 -11.77
N LEU A 350 4.40 -0.04 -11.31
CA LEU A 350 5.08 -0.74 -10.22
C LEU A 350 6.56 -0.99 -10.53
N HIS A 351 6.86 -1.52 -11.71
CA HIS A 351 8.24 -1.75 -12.13
C HIS A 351 9.03 -0.43 -12.25
N LEU A 352 8.42 0.63 -12.76
CA LEU A 352 9.08 1.93 -12.81
C LEU A 352 9.34 2.52 -11.41
N ALA A 353 8.47 2.29 -10.43
CA ALA A 353 8.71 2.71 -9.05
C ALA A 353 9.92 1.98 -8.43
N ILE A 354 10.02 0.67 -8.65
CA ILE A 354 11.18 -0.12 -8.21
C ILE A 354 12.47 0.39 -8.85
N ASP A 355 12.42 0.70 -10.12
CA ASP A 355 13.58 1.23 -10.85
C ASP A 355 13.95 2.67 -10.43
N PHE A 356 12.95 3.52 -10.17
CA PHE A 356 13.18 4.85 -9.63
C PHE A 356 13.95 4.79 -8.30
N GLY A 357 13.62 3.84 -7.43
CA GLY A 357 14.34 3.60 -6.19
C GLY A 357 13.84 4.44 -5.02
N HIS A 358 14.72 4.70 -4.08
CA HIS A 358 14.41 5.35 -2.81
C HIS A 358 13.45 4.51 -1.96
N ASP A 359 12.32 5.05 -1.56
CA ASP A 359 11.28 4.43 -0.75
C ASP A 359 10.34 3.58 -1.63
N THR A 360 10.88 2.51 -2.19
CA THR A 360 10.25 1.72 -3.24
C THR A 360 8.97 1.02 -2.81
N ASP A 361 8.87 0.58 -1.57
CA ASP A 361 7.69 -0.10 -1.03
C ASP A 361 6.53 0.88 -0.83
N SER A 362 6.77 2.06 -0.25
CA SER A 362 5.74 3.09 -0.11
C SER A 362 5.21 3.58 -1.46
N TYR A 363 6.08 3.78 -2.45
CA TYR A 363 5.63 4.19 -3.78
C TYR A 363 4.82 3.08 -4.47
N ALA A 364 5.35 1.86 -4.45
CA ALA A 364 4.72 0.75 -5.14
C ALA A 364 3.41 0.30 -4.46
N GLN A 365 3.32 0.33 -3.11
CA GLN A 365 2.07 0.02 -2.42
C GLN A 365 0.95 1.01 -2.79
N LEU A 366 1.27 2.30 -2.92
CA LEU A 366 0.28 3.31 -3.30
C LEU A 366 -0.13 3.14 -4.78
N ILE A 367 0.83 2.92 -5.70
CA ILE A 367 0.56 2.61 -7.11
C ILE A 367 -0.36 1.40 -7.22
N GLY A 368 -0.02 0.33 -6.52
CA GLY A 368 -0.80 -0.90 -6.53
C GLY A 368 -2.23 -0.70 -6.00
N ALA A 369 -2.37 0.04 -4.89
CA ALA A 369 -3.69 0.35 -4.31
C ALA A 369 -4.57 1.16 -5.28
N LEU A 370 -4.02 2.22 -5.88
CA LEU A 370 -4.73 3.07 -6.85
C LEU A 370 -5.12 2.27 -8.10
N GLY A 371 -4.16 1.56 -8.69
CA GLY A 371 -4.41 0.76 -9.88
C GLY A 371 -5.38 -0.40 -9.64
N GLY A 372 -5.28 -1.06 -8.49
CA GLY A 372 -6.18 -2.14 -8.09
C GLY A 372 -7.61 -1.66 -7.80
N ALA A 373 -7.78 -0.48 -7.21
CA ALA A 373 -9.10 0.12 -6.98
C ALA A 373 -9.81 0.49 -8.30
N VAL A 374 -9.05 0.86 -9.31
CA VAL A 374 -9.58 1.23 -10.64
C VAL A 374 -9.82 0.00 -11.52
N GLY A 375 -8.86 -0.92 -11.59
CA GLY A 375 -8.84 -2.05 -12.51
C GLY A 375 -9.33 -3.37 -11.93
N GLY A 376 -9.48 -3.47 -10.61
CA GLY A 376 -9.83 -4.72 -9.91
C GLY A 376 -8.64 -5.65 -9.66
N ALA A 377 -8.91 -6.80 -9.03
CA ALA A 377 -7.86 -7.75 -8.66
C ALA A 377 -7.14 -8.38 -9.86
N ASN A 378 -7.78 -8.40 -11.01
CA ASN A 378 -7.27 -9.02 -12.26
C ASN A 378 -6.06 -8.31 -12.86
N VAL A 379 -5.82 -7.05 -12.51
CA VAL A 379 -4.61 -6.35 -12.97
C VAL A 379 -3.33 -7.00 -12.42
N PHE A 380 -3.46 -7.85 -11.38
CA PHE A 380 -2.35 -8.57 -10.77
C PHE A 380 -2.40 -10.05 -11.12
N PRO A 381 -1.33 -10.62 -11.72
CA PRO A 381 -1.25 -12.04 -12.04
C PRO A 381 -1.59 -12.93 -10.83
N LEU A 382 -2.36 -14.01 -11.06
CA LEU A 382 -2.76 -14.94 -10.00
C LEU A 382 -1.56 -15.49 -9.22
N ALA A 383 -0.45 -15.79 -9.90
CA ALA A 383 0.77 -16.27 -9.26
C ALA A 383 1.34 -15.29 -8.24
N MET A 384 1.31 -13.98 -8.53
CA MET A 384 1.76 -12.94 -7.58
C MET A 384 0.84 -12.89 -6.37
N ARG A 385 -0.48 -12.90 -6.58
CA ARG A 385 -1.48 -12.92 -5.50
C ARG A 385 -1.29 -14.14 -4.59
N GLN A 386 -1.06 -15.32 -5.16
CA GLN A 386 -0.81 -16.56 -4.40
C GLN A 386 0.46 -16.50 -3.57
N ILE A 387 1.57 -15.98 -4.12
CA ILE A 387 2.83 -15.83 -3.37
C ILE A 387 2.63 -14.94 -2.16
N VAL A 388 2.00 -13.76 -2.36
CA VAL A 388 1.75 -12.80 -1.28
C VAL A 388 0.73 -13.36 -0.26
N ALA A 389 -0.35 -14.02 -0.71
CA ALA A 389 -1.32 -14.69 0.16
C ALA A 389 -0.67 -15.72 1.08
N ASN A 390 0.20 -16.56 0.52
CA ASN A 390 0.91 -17.58 1.28
C ASN A 390 1.81 -16.94 2.37
N ARG A 391 2.47 -15.83 2.05
CA ARG A 391 3.28 -15.11 3.04
C ARG A 391 2.45 -14.43 4.10
N LEU A 392 1.39 -13.73 3.71
CA LEU A 392 0.46 -13.07 4.62
C LEU A 392 -0.13 -14.05 5.65
N ARG A 393 -0.56 -15.22 5.17
CA ARG A 393 -1.06 -16.31 6.03
C ARG A 393 0.03 -16.89 6.94
N ALA A 394 1.21 -17.18 6.38
CA ALA A 394 2.30 -17.78 7.14
C ALA A 394 2.89 -16.85 8.20
N ASP A 395 3.02 -15.56 7.89
CA ASP A 395 3.69 -14.59 8.76
C ASP A 395 2.74 -13.97 9.79
N TYR A 396 1.46 -13.78 9.43
CA TYR A 396 0.52 -13.00 10.24
C TYR A 396 -0.83 -13.69 10.48
N GLY A 397 -1.14 -14.80 9.81
CA GLY A 397 -2.43 -15.50 9.90
C GLY A 397 -3.60 -14.71 9.31
N GLU A 398 -3.32 -13.86 8.32
CA GLU A 398 -4.30 -12.98 7.71
C GLU A 398 -4.62 -13.41 6.28
N GLU A 399 -5.82 -13.07 5.81
CA GLU A 399 -6.33 -13.35 4.47
C GLU A 399 -7.08 -12.15 3.90
N VAL A 400 -6.85 -11.85 2.62
CA VAL A 400 -7.47 -10.68 1.96
C VAL A 400 -8.99 -10.82 1.87
N SER A 401 -9.50 -12.04 1.64
CA SER A 401 -10.94 -12.33 1.62
C SER A 401 -11.64 -12.02 2.95
N GLU A 402 -10.96 -12.27 4.08
CA GLU A 402 -11.47 -11.88 5.39
C GLU A 402 -11.39 -10.37 5.62
N TRP A 403 -10.38 -9.71 5.06
CA TRP A 403 -10.25 -8.26 5.15
C TRP A 403 -11.38 -7.54 4.41
N THR A 404 -11.70 -7.98 3.19
CA THR A 404 -12.82 -7.41 2.41
C THR A 404 -14.13 -7.56 3.18
N LYS A 405 -14.43 -8.73 3.77
CA LYS A 405 -15.62 -8.95 4.60
C LYS A 405 -15.70 -7.99 5.79
N VAL A 406 -14.60 -7.84 6.54
CA VAL A 406 -14.53 -6.94 7.71
C VAL A 406 -14.76 -5.49 7.31
N LEU A 407 -14.18 -5.07 6.19
CA LEU A 407 -14.28 -3.69 5.71
C LEU A 407 -15.65 -3.37 5.13
N SER A 408 -16.29 -4.32 4.41
CA SER A 408 -17.61 -4.13 3.81
C SER A 408 -18.78 -4.27 4.82
N ALA A 409 -18.60 -4.99 5.93
CA ALA A 409 -19.66 -5.30 6.90
C ALA A 409 -20.35 -4.07 7.51
N ASN A 410 -19.75 -2.89 7.47
CA ASN A 410 -20.26 -1.64 8.02
C ASN A 410 -20.58 -0.57 6.97
N SER A 411 -20.61 -0.91 5.69
CA SER A 411 -20.97 0.04 4.63
C SER A 411 -22.47 0.43 4.65
N GLY A 412 -23.29 -0.31 5.40
CA GLY A 412 -24.75 -0.20 5.41
C GLY A 412 -25.41 0.58 6.55
N THR A 413 -24.68 1.13 7.52
CA THR A 413 -25.28 2.02 8.52
C THR A 413 -25.54 3.39 7.90
N LYS A 414 -26.76 3.54 7.34
CA LYS A 414 -27.31 4.87 7.02
C LYS A 414 -27.34 5.67 8.33
N GLY A 415 -26.53 6.73 8.43
CA GLY A 415 -26.66 7.77 9.43
C GLY A 415 -27.92 8.61 9.22
#